data_4b44fce8cdc93d3bf6e6d57742497859
#
_entry.id   4b44fce8cdc93d3bf6e6d57742497859
#
_cell.length_a   1.000
_cell.length_b   1.000
_cell.length_c   1.000
_cell.angle_alpha   90.00
_cell.angle_beta   90.00
_cell.angle_gamma   90.00
#
_symmetry.space_group_name_H-M   'P 1'
#
loop_
_entity.id
_entity.type
_entity.pdbx_description
1 polymer ?
#
loop_
_entity_poly.entity_id
_entity_poly.type
_entity_poly.pdbx_seq_one_letter_code
_entity_poly.pdbx_strand_id
1 'polypeptide(L)'
;MSTSKIKKLPVRSDVPVEFTWDLSPVFPNEAAWEKAYQNLEEEIPKFSQFRKKLAQSPEILRSCLELESRTGQLLEKLSVYANLKVCEDITNTKFLALAGRVQYLSMLLAQAVSFIAPEIQSISDKKFQEFLSSKELEKYRFSLENLRRFKPHVLSEKEEYLLALHTESAGGAGKIFEQLNDADLKFGIITDDKGNKVELTHGNFRVFLENRNRNLRKKAFFQYYKAYEEHANTMSASLSASVLEDVFHARARKYPSVLESALFEENIPASVYHNLLNAVKENISPLVEYLELRKQVLKIKDIHAYDLFVPLVDMKQRKRNYEEAVKDISSALAPLGKEYTQTLEEGLLKKRWVDRYENKGKRSGAFSWGCYRCPPYILMNYKDELEDSVFTLAHEAGHSMHSYFSDKKQPFHYSHYTIFVAEVASTVNEQLLVHYYLQKLPSKEDRIRLICREIDEIRTTLIRQTMFAEFELKIHTLAEHGEPLTLDVFRNEYRNLLNIYFGGALTIDPQLELECFRIPHFYHAFYVYKYATGISSAIAIAKKLIEGDKKTQRNYLEFLSMGGSKYPLDELKSAGVDLSTPEPIQTAMNHLGERVSQIKELLLK
;
A
#
# COMPACT_ATOMS: atom_id res chain seq x y z
N MET A 1 -16.10 -45.91 -3.65
CA MET A 1 -16.18 -44.50 -3.21
C MET A 1 -15.01 -44.27 -2.28
N SER A 2 -13.93 -43.66 -2.77
CA SER A 2 -12.80 -43.29 -1.94
C SER A 2 -13.17 -42.00 -1.19
N THR A 3 -13.40 -42.10 0.10
CA THR A 3 -13.54 -40.95 0.98
C THR A 3 -12.22 -40.19 1.00
N SER A 4 -12.12 -39.13 0.20
CA SER A 4 -10.98 -38.21 0.29
C SER A 4 -10.91 -37.71 1.76
N LYS A 5 -9.87 -38.06 2.47
CA LYS A 5 -9.61 -37.52 3.81
C LYS A 5 -9.53 -36.01 3.70
N ILE A 6 -10.45 -35.31 4.34
CA ILE A 6 -10.39 -33.85 4.44
C ILE A 6 -9.08 -33.50 5.15
N LYS A 7 -8.16 -32.84 4.44
CA LYS A 7 -6.90 -32.37 5.00
C LYS A 7 -7.21 -31.15 5.88
N LYS A 8 -7.22 -31.35 7.19
CA LYS A 8 -7.43 -30.27 8.17
C LYS A 8 -6.14 -29.43 8.27
N LEU A 9 -6.31 -28.11 8.47
CA LEU A 9 -5.18 -27.24 8.78
C LEU A 9 -4.55 -27.66 10.11
N PRO A 10 -3.19 -27.65 10.22
CA PRO A 10 -2.51 -27.90 11.48
C PRO A 10 -2.85 -26.82 12.51
N VAL A 11 -2.84 -27.15 13.79
CA VAL A 11 -2.82 -26.13 14.84
C VAL A 11 -1.39 -25.56 14.97
N ARG A 12 -1.24 -24.38 15.55
CA ARG A 12 0.05 -23.68 15.64
C ARG A 12 1.16 -24.54 16.25
N SER A 13 0.86 -25.34 17.28
CA SER A 13 1.83 -26.24 17.92
C SER A 13 2.36 -27.34 17.02
N ASP A 14 1.64 -27.71 15.98
CA ASP A 14 2.00 -28.80 15.06
C ASP A 14 2.80 -28.30 13.85
N VAL A 15 2.96 -26.98 13.70
CA VAL A 15 3.77 -26.39 12.64
C VAL A 15 5.24 -26.54 12.98
N PRO A 16 6.07 -27.15 12.11
CA PRO A 16 7.52 -27.25 12.31
C PRO A 16 8.16 -25.88 12.57
N VAL A 17 9.02 -25.80 13.57
CA VAL A 17 9.63 -24.55 14.04
C VAL A 17 10.37 -23.82 12.92
N GLU A 18 11.01 -24.54 12.00
CA GLU A 18 11.72 -24.01 10.84
C GLU A 18 10.81 -23.27 9.84
N PHE A 19 9.51 -23.49 9.92
CA PHE A 19 8.51 -22.80 9.07
C PHE A 19 7.86 -21.60 9.75
N THR A 20 8.25 -21.32 10.98
CA THR A 20 7.74 -20.19 11.76
C THR A 20 8.81 -19.10 11.91
N TRP A 21 8.38 -17.87 12.07
CA TRP A 21 9.30 -16.79 12.43
C TRP A 21 9.90 -16.96 13.83
N ASP A 22 11.06 -16.31 14.05
CA ASP A 22 11.71 -16.27 15.37
C ASP A 22 11.60 -14.86 15.97
N LEU A 23 10.73 -14.70 16.96
CA LEU A 23 10.51 -13.42 17.64
C LEU A 23 11.47 -13.19 18.83
N SER A 24 12.37 -14.15 19.12
CA SER A 24 13.33 -14.00 20.23
C SER A 24 14.27 -12.78 20.12
N PRO A 25 14.63 -12.26 18.91
CA PRO A 25 15.37 -11.01 18.79
C PRO A 25 14.59 -9.76 19.23
N VAL A 26 13.23 -9.80 19.23
CA VAL A 26 12.39 -8.72 19.75
C VAL A 26 12.30 -8.85 21.27
N PHE A 27 11.76 -10.00 21.74
CA PHE A 27 11.79 -10.39 23.15
C PHE A 27 12.02 -11.90 23.26
N PRO A 28 13.00 -12.34 24.07
CA PRO A 28 13.34 -13.76 24.20
C PRO A 28 12.22 -14.58 24.85
N ASN A 29 11.35 -13.94 25.60
CA ASN A 29 10.18 -14.56 26.25
C ASN A 29 9.23 -13.48 26.77
N GLU A 30 8.06 -13.90 27.22
CA GLU A 30 7.04 -12.99 27.77
C GLU A 30 7.46 -12.28 29.05
N ALA A 31 8.33 -12.86 29.87
CA ALA A 31 8.83 -12.19 31.09
C ALA A 31 9.70 -10.97 30.72
N ALA A 32 10.48 -11.06 29.64
CA ALA A 32 11.24 -9.92 29.14
C ALA A 32 10.30 -8.85 28.56
N TRP A 33 9.24 -9.25 27.88
CA TRP A 33 8.20 -8.34 27.39
C TRP A 33 7.50 -7.63 28.55
N GLU A 34 7.13 -8.35 29.60
CA GLU A 34 6.46 -7.81 30.80
C GLU A 34 7.33 -6.77 31.51
N LYS A 35 8.62 -7.06 31.67
CA LYS A 35 9.59 -6.11 32.23
C LYS A 35 9.71 -4.84 31.39
N ALA A 36 9.69 -4.97 30.06
CA ALA A 36 9.75 -3.84 29.14
C ALA A 36 8.47 -3.00 29.20
N TYR A 37 7.31 -3.66 29.36
CA TYR A 37 6.02 -3.02 29.55
C TYR A 37 6.03 -2.12 30.80
N GLN A 38 6.43 -2.67 31.95
CA GLN A 38 6.54 -1.93 33.22
C GLN A 38 7.53 -0.76 33.12
N ASN A 39 8.66 -0.97 32.47
CA ASN A 39 9.65 0.10 32.22
C ASN A 39 9.03 1.26 31.42
N LEU A 40 8.27 0.97 30.36
CA LEU A 40 7.61 2.02 29.57
C LEU A 40 6.55 2.75 30.41
N GLU A 41 5.79 2.04 31.21
CA GLU A 41 4.78 2.62 32.13
C GLU A 41 5.43 3.60 33.12
N GLU A 42 6.63 3.30 33.63
CA GLU A 42 7.42 4.17 34.52
C GLU A 42 8.07 5.37 33.81
N GLU A 43 8.37 5.24 32.51
CA GLU A 43 8.99 6.31 31.71
C GLU A 43 7.96 7.38 31.26
N ILE A 44 6.74 7.00 30.95
CA ILE A 44 5.70 7.91 30.43
C ILE A 44 5.48 9.15 31.32
N PRO A 45 5.33 9.05 32.64
CA PRO A 45 5.10 10.22 33.51
C PRO A 45 6.23 11.25 33.47
N LYS A 46 7.45 10.86 33.05
CA LYS A 46 8.63 11.74 33.01
C LYS A 46 8.48 12.87 31.97
N PHE A 47 7.58 12.76 31.01
CA PHE A 47 7.31 13.85 30.06
C PHE A 47 6.77 15.11 30.74
N SER A 48 6.09 14.98 31.88
CA SER A 48 5.56 16.13 32.63
C SER A 48 6.61 17.18 33.01
N GLN A 49 7.88 16.78 33.21
CA GLN A 49 8.98 17.68 33.56
C GLN A 49 9.35 18.67 32.44
N PHE A 50 8.97 18.36 31.18
CA PHE A 50 9.29 19.17 30.00
C PHE A 50 8.17 20.15 29.63
N ARG A 51 6.94 19.97 30.13
CA ARG A 51 5.80 20.84 29.80
C ARG A 51 6.10 22.31 30.11
N LYS A 52 5.82 23.18 29.15
CA LYS A 52 6.06 24.65 29.18
C LYS A 52 7.55 25.01 29.29
N LYS A 53 8.47 24.11 28.94
CA LYS A 53 9.91 24.35 29.02
C LYS A 53 10.66 24.14 27.70
N LEU A 54 10.03 23.61 26.66
CA LEU A 54 10.72 23.29 25.40
C LEU A 54 11.32 24.50 24.71
N ALA A 55 10.74 25.67 24.94
CA ALA A 55 11.27 26.92 24.43
C ALA A 55 12.41 27.51 25.28
N GLN A 56 12.81 26.93 26.41
CA GLN A 56 13.83 27.53 27.28
C GLN A 56 15.22 27.39 26.69
N SER A 57 15.61 26.18 26.26
CA SER A 57 16.91 25.96 25.61
C SER A 57 16.90 24.76 24.65
N PRO A 58 17.86 24.69 23.68
CA PRO A 58 18.04 23.53 22.78
C PRO A 58 18.27 22.21 23.53
N GLU A 59 18.98 22.25 24.67
CA GLU A 59 19.29 21.05 25.47
C GLU A 59 18.03 20.44 26.09
N ILE A 60 17.11 21.29 26.58
CA ILE A 60 15.84 20.82 27.14
C ILE A 60 14.99 20.19 26.03
N LEU A 61 14.90 20.84 24.87
CA LEU A 61 14.18 20.30 23.71
C LEU A 61 14.80 18.97 23.28
N ARG A 62 16.13 18.89 23.12
CA ARG A 62 16.83 17.65 22.80
C ARG A 62 16.50 16.54 23.81
N SER A 63 16.57 16.84 25.10
CA SER A 63 16.33 15.84 26.15
C SER A 63 14.90 15.29 26.10
N CYS A 64 13.92 16.13 25.75
CA CYS A 64 12.53 15.71 25.51
C CYS A 64 12.42 14.80 24.30
N LEU A 65 12.99 15.16 23.14
CA LEU A 65 12.99 14.37 21.90
C LEU A 65 13.76 13.03 22.06
N GLU A 66 14.80 13.01 22.90
CA GLU A 66 15.51 11.76 23.25
C GLU A 66 14.67 10.83 24.12
N LEU A 67 13.89 11.37 25.04
CA LEU A 67 12.92 10.58 25.80
C LEU A 67 11.83 10.03 24.89
N GLU A 68 11.29 10.85 24.00
CA GLU A 68 10.28 10.46 23.00
C GLU A 68 10.81 9.33 22.11
N SER A 69 12.02 9.47 21.55
CA SER A 69 12.64 8.42 20.74
C SER A 69 12.83 7.12 21.51
N ARG A 70 13.28 7.17 22.78
CA ARG A 70 13.50 5.98 23.61
C ARG A 70 12.18 5.28 23.97
N THR A 71 11.18 6.02 24.38
CA THR A 71 9.85 5.48 24.72
C THR A 71 9.13 4.97 23.49
N GLY A 72 9.26 5.66 22.34
CA GLY A 72 8.73 5.22 21.05
C GLY A 72 9.31 3.89 20.59
N GLN A 73 10.65 3.72 20.66
CA GLN A 73 11.32 2.45 20.35
C GLN A 73 10.81 1.29 21.23
N LEU A 74 10.62 1.56 22.52
CA LEU A 74 10.16 0.53 23.44
C LEU A 74 8.71 0.15 23.17
N LEU A 75 7.85 1.13 22.90
CA LEU A 75 6.45 0.92 22.52
C LEU A 75 6.35 0.14 21.20
N GLU A 76 7.17 0.48 20.22
CA GLU A 76 7.20 -0.22 18.93
C GLU A 76 7.55 -1.70 19.11
N LYS A 77 8.60 -2.02 19.87
CA LYS A 77 8.99 -3.41 20.17
C LYS A 77 7.87 -4.19 20.87
N LEU A 78 7.24 -3.57 21.87
CA LEU A 78 6.12 -4.17 22.58
C LEU A 78 4.94 -4.46 21.66
N SER A 79 4.62 -3.50 20.77
CA SER A 79 3.53 -3.59 19.80
C SER A 79 3.79 -4.67 18.76
N VAL A 80 4.98 -4.67 18.15
CA VAL A 80 5.34 -5.65 17.12
C VAL A 80 5.28 -7.06 17.67
N TYR A 81 5.89 -7.32 18.83
CA TYR A 81 5.85 -8.64 19.45
C TYR A 81 4.42 -9.12 19.73
N ALA A 82 3.61 -8.29 20.40
CA ALA A 82 2.25 -8.65 20.77
C ALA A 82 1.37 -8.93 19.54
N ASN A 83 1.43 -8.05 18.54
CA ASN A 83 0.61 -8.19 17.34
C ASN A 83 1.08 -9.32 16.41
N LEU A 84 2.39 -9.58 16.29
CA LEU A 84 2.87 -10.75 15.56
C LEU A 84 2.42 -12.05 16.24
N LYS A 85 2.39 -12.10 17.58
CA LYS A 85 1.80 -13.23 18.32
C LYS A 85 0.31 -13.38 18.05
N VAL A 86 -0.47 -12.32 17.98
CA VAL A 86 -1.87 -12.37 17.57
C VAL A 86 -2.02 -12.92 16.15
N CYS A 87 -1.14 -12.54 15.22
CA CYS A 87 -1.18 -13.02 13.85
C CYS A 87 -0.92 -14.53 13.70
N GLU A 88 -0.20 -15.16 14.65
CA GLU A 88 0.01 -16.61 14.69
C GLU A 88 -1.30 -17.37 14.94
N ASP A 89 -2.17 -16.81 15.79
CA ASP A 89 -3.49 -17.35 16.13
C ASP A 89 -4.39 -16.23 16.69
N ILE A 90 -5.28 -15.71 15.85
CA ILE A 90 -6.21 -14.62 16.21
C ILE A 90 -7.26 -15.04 17.26
N THR A 91 -7.36 -16.31 17.59
CA THR A 91 -8.28 -16.82 18.62
C THR A 91 -7.62 -16.94 19.98
N ASN A 92 -6.31 -16.71 20.08
CA ASN A 92 -5.56 -16.83 21.33
C ASN A 92 -5.81 -15.62 22.24
N THR A 93 -6.64 -15.80 23.24
CA THR A 93 -7.06 -14.75 24.19
C THR A 93 -5.89 -14.12 24.96
N LYS A 94 -4.83 -14.88 25.23
CA LYS A 94 -3.63 -14.37 25.90
C LYS A 94 -2.90 -13.35 25.01
N PHE A 95 -2.73 -13.63 23.72
CA PHE A 95 -2.07 -12.71 22.79
C PHE A 95 -2.94 -11.48 22.52
N LEU A 96 -4.25 -11.65 22.40
CA LEU A 96 -5.19 -10.53 22.34
C LEU A 96 -5.09 -9.61 23.56
N ALA A 97 -4.93 -10.18 24.76
CA ALA A 97 -4.73 -9.39 25.98
C ALA A 97 -3.41 -8.61 25.96
N LEU A 98 -2.32 -9.20 25.47
CA LEU A 98 -1.04 -8.48 25.30
C LEU A 98 -1.20 -7.29 24.35
N ALA A 99 -1.82 -7.49 23.19
CA ALA A 99 -2.07 -6.43 22.21
C ALA A 99 -2.95 -5.30 22.79
N GLY A 100 -4.02 -5.65 23.53
CA GLY A 100 -4.88 -4.67 24.21
C GLY A 100 -4.12 -3.84 25.26
N ARG A 101 -3.22 -4.46 26.03
CA ARG A 101 -2.38 -3.75 27.00
C ARG A 101 -1.43 -2.76 26.31
N VAL A 102 -0.81 -3.14 25.21
CA VAL A 102 0.05 -2.23 24.43
C VAL A 102 -0.73 -1.07 23.87
N GLN A 103 -1.95 -1.31 23.36
CA GLN A 103 -2.83 -0.25 22.88
C GLN A 103 -3.12 0.78 23.98
N TYR A 104 -3.32 0.32 25.21
CA TYR A 104 -3.49 1.22 26.37
C TYR A 104 -2.25 2.07 26.65
N LEU A 105 -1.03 1.47 26.64
CA LEU A 105 0.22 2.24 26.79
C LEU A 105 0.44 3.23 25.64
N SER A 106 0.08 2.85 24.43
CA SER A 106 0.14 3.74 23.26
C SER A 106 -0.71 4.99 23.49
N MET A 107 -1.92 4.82 24.00
CA MET A 107 -2.81 5.94 24.35
C MET A 107 -2.18 6.82 25.45
N LEU A 108 -1.62 6.23 26.50
CA LEU A 108 -0.99 6.98 27.59
C LEU A 108 0.23 7.77 27.09
N LEU A 109 1.06 7.16 26.25
CA LEU A 109 2.22 7.84 25.65
C LEU A 109 1.77 8.98 24.76
N ALA A 110 0.79 8.77 23.88
CA ALA A 110 0.23 9.81 23.01
C ALA A 110 -0.28 11.02 23.82
N GLN A 111 -0.99 10.78 24.94
CA GLN A 111 -1.42 11.84 25.85
C GLN A 111 -0.24 12.57 26.51
N ALA A 112 0.79 11.82 26.90
CA ALA A 112 1.96 12.39 27.59
C ALA A 112 2.78 13.30 26.65
N VAL A 113 2.91 12.96 25.35
CA VAL A 113 3.70 13.71 24.36
C VAL A 113 2.89 14.78 23.61
N SER A 114 1.59 14.85 23.79
CA SER A 114 0.66 15.73 23.02
C SER A 114 1.03 17.22 23.07
N PHE A 115 1.75 17.68 24.09
CA PHE A 115 2.18 19.07 24.25
C PHE A 115 3.41 19.43 23.39
N ILE A 116 4.18 18.44 22.91
CA ILE A 116 5.49 18.68 22.26
C ILE A 116 5.34 19.50 21.00
N ALA A 117 4.51 19.07 20.06
CA ALA A 117 4.32 19.77 18.80
C ALA A 117 3.74 21.20 18.99
N PRO A 118 2.68 21.42 19.78
CA PRO A 118 2.19 22.77 20.07
C PRO A 118 3.23 23.69 20.73
N GLU A 119 4.00 23.20 21.68
CA GLU A 119 5.03 24.04 22.31
C GLU A 119 6.15 24.40 21.34
N ILE A 120 6.62 23.48 20.51
CA ILE A 120 7.63 23.77 19.47
C ILE A 120 7.07 24.81 18.47
N GLN A 121 5.82 24.68 18.05
CA GLN A 121 5.20 25.64 17.13
C GLN A 121 4.98 27.02 17.75
N SER A 122 4.82 27.12 19.07
CA SER A 122 4.69 28.39 19.80
C SER A 122 6.01 29.17 19.92
N ILE A 123 7.18 28.53 19.68
CA ILE A 123 8.48 29.21 19.70
C ILE A 123 8.49 30.30 18.62
N SER A 124 8.96 31.52 18.97
CA SER A 124 9.09 32.59 17.99
C SER A 124 10.05 32.23 16.86
N ASP A 125 9.83 32.73 15.65
CA ASP A 125 10.62 32.35 14.48
C ASP A 125 12.11 32.64 14.67
N LYS A 126 12.47 33.77 15.25
CA LYS A 126 13.87 34.12 15.57
C LYS A 126 14.50 33.07 16.48
N LYS A 127 13.86 32.73 17.59
CA LYS A 127 14.37 31.78 18.57
C LYS A 127 14.42 30.37 18.00
N PHE A 128 13.45 30.00 17.18
CA PHE A 128 13.44 28.70 16.50
C PHE A 128 14.63 28.55 15.54
N GLN A 129 14.99 29.58 14.79
CA GLN A 129 16.19 29.58 13.93
C GLN A 129 17.49 29.48 14.76
N GLU A 130 17.55 30.16 15.91
CA GLU A 130 18.66 30.01 16.86
C GLU A 130 18.77 28.55 17.34
N PHE A 131 17.65 27.90 17.66
CA PHE A 131 17.61 26.49 18.07
C PHE A 131 18.08 25.56 16.97
N LEU A 132 17.59 25.73 15.73
CA LEU A 132 18.01 24.91 14.58
C LEU A 132 19.51 25.05 14.26
N SER A 133 20.10 26.20 14.59
CA SER A 133 21.54 26.45 14.38
C SER A 133 22.40 25.79 15.45
N SER A 134 21.81 25.29 16.56
CA SER A 134 22.54 24.66 17.64
C SER A 134 23.00 23.25 17.25
N LYS A 135 24.19 22.85 17.71
CA LYS A 135 24.72 21.50 17.55
C LYS A 135 23.86 20.44 18.25
N GLU A 136 23.18 20.86 19.31
CA GLU A 136 22.32 19.98 20.12
C GLU A 136 21.14 19.41 19.33
N LEU A 137 20.59 20.16 18.38
CA LEU A 137 19.42 19.78 17.59
C LEU A 137 19.73 19.39 16.15
N GLU A 138 21.01 19.29 15.77
CA GLU A 138 21.44 18.98 14.41
C GLU A 138 20.77 17.71 13.86
N LYS A 139 20.73 16.65 14.66
CA LYS A 139 20.11 15.36 14.26
C LYS A 139 18.57 15.41 14.15
N TYR A 140 17.92 16.43 14.69
CA TYR A 140 16.47 16.62 14.64
C TYR A 140 16.05 17.75 13.69
N ARG A 141 17.00 18.39 13.00
CA ARG A 141 16.74 19.58 12.18
C ARG A 141 15.61 19.34 11.20
N PHE A 142 15.69 18.30 10.39
CA PHE A 142 14.67 18.01 9.36
C PHE A 142 13.28 17.78 9.97
N SER A 143 13.16 16.99 11.04
CA SER A 143 11.87 16.76 11.70
C SER A 143 11.28 18.03 12.32
N LEU A 144 12.13 18.89 12.91
CA LEU A 144 11.71 20.18 13.47
C LEU A 144 11.27 21.16 12.37
N GLU A 145 12.01 21.25 11.27
CA GLU A 145 11.65 22.07 10.11
C GLU A 145 10.32 21.59 9.48
N ASN A 146 10.17 20.27 9.33
CA ASN A 146 8.95 19.68 8.82
C ASN A 146 7.75 19.98 9.75
N LEU A 147 7.89 19.80 11.06
CA LEU A 147 6.86 20.18 12.03
C LEU A 147 6.49 21.66 11.91
N ARG A 148 7.47 22.54 11.70
CA ARG A 148 7.25 23.99 11.59
C ARG A 148 6.43 24.38 10.35
N ARG A 149 6.49 23.61 9.27
CA ARG A 149 5.68 23.85 8.06
C ARG A 149 4.19 23.88 8.35
N PHE A 150 3.71 23.11 9.32
CA PHE A 150 2.30 23.05 9.68
C PHE A 150 1.80 24.28 10.44
N LYS A 151 2.70 25.18 10.90
CA LYS A 151 2.31 26.37 11.69
C LYS A 151 1.18 27.22 11.07
N PRO A 152 1.13 27.47 9.75
CA PRO A 152 0.03 28.23 9.13
C PRO A 152 -1.34 27.53 9.22
N HIS A 153 -1.34 26.20 9.39
CA HIS A 153 -2.50 25.30 9.39
C HIS A 153 -2.90 24.84 10.79
N VAL A 154 -2.19 25.31 11.83
CA VAL A 154 -2.55 25.07 13.23
C VAL A 154 -3.51 26.15 13.67
N LEU A 155 -4.58 25.73 14.32
CA LEU A 155 -5.65 26.60 14.82
C LEU A 155 -5.42 26.99 16.27
N SER A 156 -6.30 27.83 16.82
CA SER A 156 -6.28 28.12 18.24
C SER A 156 -6.65 26.88 19.08
N GLU A 157 -6.25 26.83 20.34
CA GLU A 157 -6.54 25.73 21.26
C GLU A 157 -8.04 25.37 21.31
N LYS A 158 -8.91 26.39 21.27
CA LYS A 158 -10.37 26.19 21.27
C LYS A 158 -10.88 25.57 19.96
N GLU A 159 -10.34 26.02 18.84
CA GLU A 159 -10.71 25.49 17.52
C GLU A 159 -10.20 24.05 17.35
N GLU A 160 -8.95 23.76 17.77
CA GLU A 160 -8.40 22.39 17.76
C GLU A 160 -9.22 21.46 18.65
N TYR A 161 -9.66 21.93 19.82
CA TYR A 161 -10.54 21.15 20.69
C TYR A 161 -11.89 20.84 20.03
N LEU A 162 -12.50 21.80 19.34
CA LEU A 162 -13.75 21.56 18.60
C LEU A 162 -13.57 20.57 17.46
N LEU A 163 -12.47 20.69 16.69
CA LEU A 163 -12.16 19.71 15.64
C LEU A 163 -11.91 18.30 16.20
N ALA A 164 -11.23 18.20 17.35
CA ALA A 164 -11.03 16.93 18.01
C ALA A 164 -12.36 16.26 18.44
N LEU A 165 -13.33 17.04 18.95
CA LEU A 165 -14.67 16.53 19.25
C LEU A 165 -15.43 16.10 17.98
N HIS A 166 -15.20 16.78 16.86
CA HIS A 166 -15.85 16.45 15.59
C HIS A 166 -15.31 15.15 14.97
N THR A 167 -14.05 14.77 15.23
CA THR A 167 -13.39 13.58 14.65
C THR A 167 -14.19 12.30 14.85
N GLU A 168 -14.89 12.12 15.98
CA GLU A 168 -15.71 10.94 16.23
C GLU A 168 -16.89 10.81 15.26
N SER A 169 -17.53 11.93 14.90
CA SER A 169 -18.66 11.97 13.97
C SER A 169 -18.21 11.99 12.49
N ALA A 170 -17.05 12.58 12.22
CA ALA A 170 -16.49 12.73 10.88
C ALA A 170 -16.30 11.40 10.14
N GLY A 171 -15.81 10.36 10.82
CA GLY A 171 -15.65 9.01 10.24
C GLY A 171 -16.95 8.26 9.96
N GLY A 172 -18.13 8.86 10.14
CA GLY A 172 -19.43 8.19 9.98
C GLY A 172 -19.70 7.69 8.56
N ALA A 173 -19.34 8.47 7.54
CA ALA A 173 -19.54 8.12 6.14
C ALA A 173 -18.78 6.84 5.76
N GLY A 174 -17.50 6.74 6.11
CA GLY A 174 -16.70 5.52 5.87
C GLY A 174 -17.26 4.29 6.59
N LYS A 175 -17.69 4.45 7.85
CA LYS A 175 -18.33 3.35 8.60
C LYS A 175 -19.63 2.87 7.97
N ILE A 176 -20.47 3.78 7.46
CA ILE A 176 -21.70 3.42 6.73
C ILE A 176 -21.35 2.63 5.48
N PHE A 177 -20.36 3.10 4.72
CA PHE A 177 -19.88 2.39 3.54
C PHE A 177 -19.40 0.98 3.89
N GLU A 178 -18.53 0.82 4.90
CA GLU A 178 -18.01 -0.50 5.32
C GLU A 178 -19.14 -1.46 5.70
N GLN A 179 -20.09 -1.02 6.52
CA GLN A 179 -21.22 -1.87 6.93
C GLN A 179 -22.10 -2.27 5.73
N LEU A 180 -22.42 -1.31 4.86
CA LEU A 180 -23.21 -1.60 3.69
C LEU A 180 -22.46 -2.53 2.72
N ASN A 181 -21.19 -2.20 2.37
CA ASN A 181 -20.41 -2.92 1.39
C ASN A 181 -20.04 -4.33 1.85
N ASP A 182 -19.56 -4.48 3.09
CA ASP A 182 -18.96 -5.73 3.56
C ASP A 182 -19.95 -6.64 4.30
N ALA A 183 -21.04 -6.08 4.85
CA ALA A 183 -22.00 -6.85 5.63
C ALA A 183 -23.38 -6.98 4.98
N ASP A 184 -23.97 -5.88 4.47
CA ASP A 184 -25.37 -5.86 4.06
C ASP A 184 -25.58 -6.25 2.60
N LEU A 185 -24.68 -5.87 1.67
CA LEU A 185 -24.79 -6.20 0.26
C LEU A 185 -24.80 -7.71 0.05
N LYS A 186 -25.80 -8.18 -0.69
CA LYS A 186 -25.97 -9.58 -1.10
C LYS A 186 -26.02 -9.67 -2.62
N PHE A 187 -25.06 -10.39 -3.18
CA PHE A 187 -24.92 -10.54 -4.63
C PHE A 187 -25.72 -11.73 -5.18
N GLY A 188 -26.40 -12.48 -4.31
CA GLY A 188 -27.26 -13.61 -4.68
C GLY A 188 -26.49 -14.86 -5.10
N ILE A 189 -27.22 -15.81 -5.66
CA ILE A 189 -26.68 -17.12 -6.07
C ILE A 189 -26.47 -17.14 -7.58
N ILE A 190 -25.30 -17.62 -8.01
CA ILE A 190 -24.94 -17.86 -9.40
C ILE A 190 -24.67 -19.35 -9.61
N THR A 191 -25.00 -19.88 -10.81
CA THR A 191 -24.65 -21.26 -11.17
C THR A 191 -23.32 -21.23 -11.91
N ASP A 192 -22.32 -21.98 -11.43
CA ASP A 192 -21.02 -22.11 -12.07
C ASP A 192 -21.07 -22.96 -13.37
N ASP A 193 -19.95 -23.10 -14.05
CA ASP A 193 -19.79 -23.89 -15.28
C ASP A 193 -19.94 -25.42 -15.08
N LYS A 194 -19.88 -25.88 -13.81
CA LYS A 194 -20.09 -27.27 -13.41
C LYS A 194 -21.52 -27.55 -12.96
N GLY A 195 -22.40 -26.55 -12.99
CA GLY A 195 -23.80 -26.66 -12.58
C GLY A 195 -24.02 -26.49 -11.06
N ASN A 196 -22.99 -26.13 -10.26
CA ASN A 196 -23.14 -25.91 -8.83
C ASN A 196 -23.74 -24.52 -8.57
N LYS A 197 -24.61 -24.43 -7.56
CA LYS A 197 -25.10 -23.15 -7.05
C LYS A 197 -24.08 -22.60 -6.05
N VAL A 198 -23.56 -21.41 -6.33
CA VAL A 198 -22.53 -20.73 -5.53
C VAL A 198 -23.03 -19.34 -5.15
N GLU A 199 -22.86 -18.93 -3.90
CA GLU A 199 -23.11 -17.54 -3.51
C GLU A 199 -22.05 -16.64 -4.14
N LEU A 200 -22.48 -15.58 -4.84
CA LEU A 200 -21.59 -14.56 -5.39
C LEU A 200 -21.16 -13.62 -4.26
N THR A 201 -19.87 -13.36 -4.14
CA THR A 201 -19.27 -12.53 -3.09
C THR A 201 -18.18 -11.63 -3.67
N HIS A 202 -17.70 -10.64 -2.90
CA HIS A 202 -16.49 -9.87 -3.27
C HIS A 202 -15.29 -10.78 -3.55
N GLY A 203 -15.09 -11.80 -2.72
CA GLY A 203 -13.93 -12.69 -2.79
C GLY A 203 -13.90 -13.60 -4.02
N ASN A 204 -15.06 -14.00 -4.55
CA ASN A 204 -15.12 -14.89 -5.71
C ASN A 204 -15.54 -14.20 -7.02
N PHE A 205 -15.92 -12.92 -6.98
CA PHE A 205 -16.32 -12.17 -8.18
C PHE A 205 -15.24 -12.22 -9.27
N ARG A 206 -13.97 -12.00 -8.90
CA ARG A 206 -12.83 -12.06 -9.81
C ARG A 206 -12.69 -13.45 -10.45
N VAL A 207 -12.88 -14.53 -9.69
CA VAL A 207 -12.82 -15.91 -10.20
C VAL A 207 -13.86 -16.14 -11.30
N PHE A 208 -15.07 -15.59 -11.14
CA PHE A 208 -16.09 -15.64 -12.19
C PHE A 208 -15.69 -14.83 -13.43
N LEU A 209 -15.02 -13.68 -13.29
CA LEU A 209 -14.55 -12.88 -14.43
C LEU A 209 -13.36 -13.53 -15.18
N GLU A 210 -12.65 -14.44 -14.57
CA GLU A 210 -11.58 -15.24 -15.19
C GLU A 210 -12.11 -16.48 -15.93
N ASN A 211 -13.38 -16.83 -15.77
CA ASN A 211 -13.96 -18.01 -16.38
C ASN A 211 -13.99 -17.91 -17.92
N ARG A 212 -13.72 -19.01 -18.62
CA ARG A 212 -13.74 -19.09 -20.09
C ARG A 212 -15.14 -18.86 -20.69
N ASN A 213 -16.19 -19.22 -19.97
CA ASN A 213 -17.57 -19.03 -20.42
C ASN A 213 -17.97 -17.56 -20.31
N ARG A 214 -18.04 -16.86 -21.45
CA ARG A 214 -18.39 -15.43 -21.51
C ARG A 214 -19.79 -15.13 -20.93
N ASN A 215 -20.75 -16.01 -21.12
CA ASN A 215 -22.09 -15.81 -20.57
C ASN A 215 -22.08 -15.84 -19.04
N LEU A 216 -21.23 -16.68 -18.45
CA LEU A 216 -21.07 -16.75 -17.01
C LEU A 216 -20.39 -15.47 -16.48
N ARG A 217 -19.33 -14.98 -17.13
CA ARG A 217 -18.68 -13.70 -16.78
C ARG A 217 -19.68 -12.55 -16.83
N LYS A 218 -20.43 -12.45 -17.94
CA LYS A 218 -21.46 -11.43 -18.12
C LYS A 218 -22.51 -11.51 -17.01
N LYS A 219 -23.04 -12.71 -16.73
CA LYS A 219 -24.04 -12.90 -15.68
C LYS A 219 -23.51 -12.50 -14.31
N ALA A 220 -22.28 -12.90 -13.95
CA ALA A 220 -21.66 -12.52 -12.70
C ALA A 220 -21.50 -11.00 -12.58
N PHE A 221 -21.05 -10.33 -13.64
CA PHE A 221 -20.89 -8.89 -13.69
C PHE A 221 -22.20 -8.14 -13.42
N PHE A 222 -23.24 -8.43 -14.18
CA PHE A 222 -24.52 -7.74 -14.01
C PHE A 222 -25.18 -8.07 -12.66
N GLN A 223 -25.10 -9.30 -12.19
CA GLN A 223 -25.63 -9.70 -10.90
C GLN A 223 -24.88 -9.01 -9.75
N TYR A 224 -23.56 -8.86 -9.86
CA TYR A 224 -22.74 -8.16 -8.88
C TYR A 224 -23.11 -6.69 -8.79
N TYR A 225 -23.14 -5.97 -9.91
CA TYR A 225 -23.45 -4.53 -9.91
C TYR A 225 -24.93 -4.22 -9.66
N LYS A 226 -25.84 -5.18 -9.82
CA LYS A 226 -27.24 -5.01 -9.43
C LYS A 226 -27.39 -4.69 -7.94
N ALA A 227 -26.57 -5.31 -7.07
CA ALA A 227 -26.59 -5.01 -5.64
C ALA A 227 -26.18 -3.57 -5.36
N TYR A 228 -25.21 -3.02 -6.10
CA TYR A 228 -24.84 -1.61 -6.00
C TYR A 228 -25.91 -0.68 -6.54
N GLU A 229 -26.57 -1.05 -7.63
CA GLU A 229 -27.67 -0.27 -8.23
C GLU A 229 -28.84 -0.13 -7.25
N GLU A 230 -29.21 -1.20 -6.55
CA GLU A 230 -30.27 -1.21 -5.52
C GLU A 230 -29.96 -0.30 -4.32
N HIS A 231 -28.68 0.01 -4.06
CA HIS A 231 -28.22 0.84 -2.94
C HIS A 231 -27.51 2.15 -3.37
N ALA A 232 -27.60 2.49 -4.68
CA ALA A 232 -26.83 3.58 -5.26
C ALA A 232 -27.07 4.95 -4.58
N ASN A 233 -28.31 5.24 -4.17
CA ASN A 233 -28.63 6.49 -3.47
C ASN A 233 -27.93 6.58 -2.10
N THR A 234 -27.91 5.49 -1.33
CA THR A 234 -27.27 5.46 -0.02
C THR A 234 -25.74 5.60 -0.16
N MET A 235 -25.15 4.89 -1.13
CA MET A 235 -23.72 4.97 -1.40
C MET A 235 -23.30 6.34 -1.92
N SER A 236 -24.09 6.93 -2.81
CA SER A 236 -23.89 8.30 -3.29
C SER A 236 -23.91 9.32 -2.15
N ALA A 237 -24.90 9.22 -1.25
CA ALA A 237 -25.00 10.10 -0.09
C ALA A 237 -23.81 9.93 0.87
N SER A 238 -23.38 8.68 1.10
CA SER A 238 -22.21 8.38 1.94
C SER A 238 -20.92 8.95 1.35
N LEU A 239 -20.67 8.73 0.06
CA LEU A 239 -19.48 9.28 -0.61
C LEU A 239 -19.49 10.81 -0.64
N SER A 240 -20.65 11.43 -0.92
CA SER A 240 -20.81 12.88 -0.87
C SER A 240 -20.51 13.45 0.53
N ALA A 241 -20.96 12.78 1.59
CA ALA A 241 -20.67 13.18 2.96
C ALA A 241 -19.17 13.11 3.28
N SER A 242 -18.47 12.08 2.82
CA SER A 242 -17.01 11.95 2.98
C SER A 242 -16.27 13.09 2.27
N VAL A 243 -16.61 13.39 1.02
CA VAL A 243 -15.99 14.48 0.26
C VAL A 243 -16.23 15.83 0.93
N LEU A 244 -17.43 16.09 1.44
CA LEU A 244 -17.74 17.33 2.14
C LEU A 244 -16.98 17.48 3.47
N GLU A 245 -16.70 16.37 4.14
CA GLU A 245 -15.85 16.33 5.33
C GLU A 245 -14.40 16.73 5.01
N ASP A 246 -13.85 16.20 3.90
CA ASP A 246 -12.51 16.57 3.44
C ASP A 246 -12.43 18.07 3.09
N VAL A 247 -13.47 18.62 2.41
CA VAL A 247 -13.59 20.05 2.12
C VAL A 247 -13.67 20.89 3.40
N PHE A 248 -14.44 20.42 4.39
CA PHE A 248 -14.52 21.08 5.69
C PHE A 248 -13.15 21.17 6.37
N HIS A 249 -12.43 20.05 6.46
CA HIS A 249 -11.10 20.02 7.08
C HIS A 249 -10.09 20.89 6.35
N ALA A 250 -10.05 20.86 5.02
CA ALA A 250 -9.15 21.71 4.24
C ALA A 250 -9.42 23.21 4.50
N ARG A 251 -10.68 23.61 4.47
CA ARG A 251 -11.09 25.00 4.74
C ARG A 251 -10.81 25.44 6.18
N ALA A 252 -11.17 24.61 7.16
CA ALA A 252 -10.94 24.89 8.58
C ALA A 252 -9.45 25.13 8.86
N ARG A 253 -8.57 24.32 8.25
CA ARG A 253 -7.12 24.43 8.40
C ARG A 253 -6.46 25.40 7.40
N LYS A 254 -7.23 26.13 6.63
CA LYS A 254 -6.77 27.18 5.70
C LYS A 254 -5.87 26.66 4.57
N TYR A 255 -6.15 25.46 4.10
CA TYR A 255 -5.54 24.97 2.85
C TYR A 255 -6.29 25.56 1.65
N PRO A 256 -5.60 25.83 0.53
CA PRO A 256 -6.23 26.33 -0.70
C PRO A 256 -7.22 25.35 -1.31
N SER A 257 -6.95 24.03 -1.20
CA SER A 257 -7.80 22.95 -1.70
C SER A 257 -7.61 21.67 -0.86
N VAL A 258 -8.51 20.70 -1.03
CA VAL A 258 -8.38 19.38 -0.42
C VAL A 258 -7.15 18.67 -0.96
N LEU A 259 -6.87 18.78 -2.28
CA LEU A 259 -5.65 18.22 -2.88
C LEU A 259 -4.39 18.73 -2.17
N GLU A 260 -4.26 20.05 -2.03
CA GLU A 260 -3.08 20.64 -1.37
C GLU A 260 -2.99 20.24 0.09
N SER A 261 -4.13 20.13 0.80
CA SER A 261 -4.17 19.59 2.17
C SER A 261 -3.63 18.17 2.24
N ALA A 262 -4.07 17.29 1.35
CA ALA A 262 -3.64 15.89 1.31
C ALA A 262 -2.17 15.71 0.93
N LEU A 263 -1.64 16.57 0.05
CA LEU A 263 -0.25 16.51 -0.40
C LEU A 263 0.73 17.20 0.58
N PHE A 264 0.22 18.01 1.48
CA PHE A 264 1.04 18.86 2.35
C PHE A 264 1.92 18.06 3.29
N GLU A 265 1.41 16.98 3.90
CA GLU A 265 2.16 16.19 4.88
C GLU A 265 3.49 15.69 4.32
N GLU A 266 3.48 15.13 3.13
CA GLU A 266 4.65 14.56 2.44
C GLU A 266 5.39 15.62 1.59
N ASN A 267 4.98 16.87 1.64
CA ASN A 267 5.55 17.99 0.86
C ASN A 267 5.57 17.72 -0.65
N ILE A 268 4.49 17.18 -1.18
CA ILE A 268 4.32 16.89 -2.60
C ILE A 268 3.69 18.10 -3.30
N PRO A 269 4.33 18.70 -4.30
CA PRO A 269 3.70 19.74 -5.11
C PRO A 269 2.51 19.19 -5.92
N ALA A 270 1.43 19.96 -6.04
CA ALA A 270 0.25 19.58 -6.85
C ALA A 270 0.62 19.27 -8.31
N SER A 271 1.71 19.86 -8.83
CA SER A 271 2.22 19.57 -10.17
C SER A 271 2.57 18.09 -10.38
N VAL A 272 3.04 17.38 -9.35
CA VAL A 272 3.33 15.92 -9.42
C VAL A 272 2.04 15.16 -9.72
N TYR A 273 0.96 15.50 -9.03
CA TYR A 273 -0.35 14.90 -9.24
C TYR A 273 -0.86 15.16 -10.67
N HIS A 274 -0.84 16.42 -11.11
CA HIS A 274 -1.29 16.79 -12.47
C HIS A 274 -0.40 16.18 -13.57
N ASN A 275 0.92 16.09 -13.37
CA ASN A 275 1.82 15.43 -14.31
C ASN A 275 1.46 13.94 -14.46
N LEU A 276 1.14 13.25 -13.38
CA LEU A 276 0.69 11.86 -13.44
C LEU A 276 -0.56 11.72 -14.31
N LEU A 277 -1.61 12.52 -14.02
CA LEU A 277 -2.87 12.46 -14.78
C LEU A 277 -2.65 12.69 -16.28
N ASN A 278 -1.87 13.71 -16.63
CA ASN A 278 -1.63 14.08 -18.02
C ASN A 278 -0.76 13.05 -18.73
N ALA A 279 0.34 12.62 -18.12
CA ALA A 279 1.26 11.66 -18.74
C ALA A 279 0.58 10.30 -19.02
N VAL A 280 -0.30 9.82 -18.16
CA VAL A 280 -1.05 8.58 -18.44
C VAL A 280 -2.05 8.77 -19.58
N LYS A 281 -2.82 9.86 -19.59
CA LYS A 281 -3.81 10.14 -20.64
C LYS A 281 -3.16 10.30 -22.03
N GLU A 282 -2.05 11.01 -22.09
CA GLU A 282 -1.31 11.24 -23.36
C GLU A 282 -0.67 9.97 -23.91
N ASN A 283 -0.43 8.95 -23.06
CA ASN A 283 0.24 7.71 -23.45
C ASN A 283 -0.66 6.47 -23.35
N ILE A 284 -1.97 6.60 -23.49
CA ILE A 284 -2.94 5.51 -23.30
C ILE A 284 -2.96 4.48 -24.46
N SER A 285 -2.37 4.80 -25.60
CA SER A 285 -2.43 3.97 -26.82
C SER A 285 -2.00 2.51 -26.62
N PRO A 286 -0.98 2.15 -25.81
CA PRO A 286 -0.65 0.75 -25.58
C PRO A 286 -1.77 -0.07 -24.92
N LEU A 287 -2.55 0.55 -24.03
CA LEU A 287 -3.73 -0.13 -23.46
C LEU A 287 -4.78 -0.38 -24.52
N VAL A 288 -5.06 0.58 -25.38
CA VAL A 288 -6.00 0.42 -26.51
C VAL A 288 -5.56 -0.73 -27.40
N GLU A 289 -4.28 -0.79 -27.79
CA GLU A 289 -3.74 -1.90 -28.59
C GLU A 289 -3.89 -3.25 -27.89
N TYR A 290 -3.65 -3.31 -26.58
CA TYR A 290 -3.85 -4.55 -25.81
C TYR A 290 -5.31 -5.01 -25.79
N LEU A 291 -6.26 -4.08 -25.65
CA LEU A 291 -7.68 -4.39 -25.68
C LEU A 291 -8.13 -4.89 -27.05
N GLU A 292 -7.64 -4.29 -28.14
CA GLU A 292 -7.91 -4.77 -29.50
C GLU A 292 -7.28 -6.16 -29.74
N LEU A 293 -6.07 -6.41 -29.24
CA LEU A 293 -5.45 -7.72 -29.29
C LEU A 293 -6.26 -8.75 -28.52
N ARG A 294 -6.75 -8.42 -27.31
CA ARG A 294 -7.62 -9.31 -26.51
C ARG A 294 -8.90 -9.63 -27.29
N LYS A 295 -9.53 -8.63 -27.89
CA LYS A 295 -10.74 -8.78 -28.73
C LYS A 295 -10.52 -9.79 -29.86
N GLN A 296 -9.39 -9.66 -30.56
CA GLN A 296 -9.00 -10.56 -31.65
C GLN A 296 -8.78 -12.00 -31.15
N VAL A 297 -8.00 -12.19 -30.07
CA VAL A 297 -7.65 -13.50 -29.51
C VAL A 297 -8.88 -14.21 -28.94
N LEU A 298 -9.73 -13.47 -28.24
CA LEU A 298 -10.97 -14.00 -27.65
C LEU A 298 -12.08 -14.18 -28.70
N LYS A 299 -11.89 -13.72 -29.93
CA LYS A 299 -12.87 -13.78 -31.05
C LYS A 299 -14.21 -13.16 -30.68
N ILE A 300 -14.18 -12.00 -30.01
CA ILE A 300 -15.37 -11.25 -29.61
C ILE A 300 -15.46 -9.95 -30.40
N LYS A 301 -16.70 -9.50 -30.71
CA LYS A 301 -16.95 -8.27 -31.46
C LYS A 301 -16.65 -7.02 -30.59
N ASP A 302 -17.16 -7.04 -29.36
CA ASP A 302 -17.09 -5.93 -28.42
C ASP A 302 -16.47 -6.45 -27.11
N ILE A 303 -15.53 -5.69 -26.54
CA ILE A 303 -14.90 -6.01 -25.27
C ILE A 303 -15.57 -5.20 -24.14
N HIS A 304 -15.97 -5.89 -23.10
CA HIS A 304 -16.62 -5.32 -21.92
C HIS A 304 -15.74 -5.51 -20.68
N ALA A 305 -16.06 -4.82 -19.59
CA ALA A 305 -15.32 -4.94 -18.34
C ALA A 305 -15.20 -6.39 -17.84
N TYR A 306 -16.22 -7.21 -18.06
CA TYR A 306 -16.19 -8.64 -17.70
C TYR A 306 -15.30 -9.51 -18.62
N ASP A 307 -14.73 -8.96 -19.70
CA ASP A 307 -13.79 -9.65 -20.58
C ASP A 307 -12.32 -9.30 -20.29
N LEU A 308 -12.05 -8.38 -19.35
CA LEU A 308 -10.70 -7.88 -19.07
C LEU A 308 -9.82 -8.89 -18.34
N PHE A 309 -10.40 -9.85 -17.62
CA PHE A 309 -9.67 -10.75 -16.73
C PHE A 309 -9.55 -12.18 -17.23
N VAL A 310 -10.27 -12.56 -18.27
CA VAL A 310 -10.19 -13.93 -18.80
C VAL A 310 -8.79 -14.18 -19.37
N PRO A 311 -8.14 -15.33 -19.01
CA PRO A 311 -6.83 -15.68 -19.53
C PRO A 311 -6.82 -15.85 -21.06
N LEU A 312 -5.79 -15.33 -21.74
CA LEU A 312 -5.65 -15.44 -23.20
C LEU A 312 -5.10 -16.82 -23.63
N VAL A 313 -4.44 -17.54 -22.72
CA VAL A 313 -3.91 -18.89 -22.94
C VAL A 313 -4.34 -19.82 -21.82
N ASP A 314 -4.24 -21.15 -22.04
CA ASP A 314 -4.56 -22.09 -20.99
C ASP A 314 -3.52 -22.08 -19.88
N MET A 315 -3.99 -22.13 -18.64
CA MET A 315 -3.14 -22.07 -17.46
C MET A 315 -2.74 -23.49 -17.03
N LYS A 316 -1.45 -23.81 -17.16
CA LYS A 316 -0.85 -24.92 -16.41
C LYS A 316 -0.19 -24.33 -15.18
N GLN A 317 -0.69 -24.66 -14.00
CA GLN A 317 -0.08 -24.21 -12.75
C GLN A 317 1.30 -24.86 -12.61
N ARG A 318 2.31 -24.04 -12.31
CA ARG A 318 3.65 -24.52 -11.96
C ARG A 318 3.76 -24.55 -10.45
N LYS A 319 4.11 -25.70 -9.91
CA LYS A 319 4.46 -25.81 -8.50
C LYS A 319 5.84 -25.23 -8.26
N ARG A 320 5.96 -24.44 -7.20
CA ARG A 320 7.23 -23.95 -6.67
C ARG A 320 7.20 -24.10 -5.16
N ASN A 321 8.04 -24.97 -4.61
CA ASN A 321 8.19 -25.00 -3.17
C ASN A 321 8.89 -23.73 -2.67
N TYR A 322 8.83 -23.51 -1.37
CA TYR A 322 9.34 -22.29 -0.76
C TYR A 322 10.84 -22.06 -1.01
N GLU A 323 11.66 -23.10 -0.89
CA GLU A 323 13.11 -23.05 -1.09
C GLU A 323 13.48 -22.73 -2.54
N GLU A 324 12.75 -23.30 -3.50
CA GLU A 324 12.90 -23.00 -4.93
C GLU A 324 12.52 -21.54 -5.21
N ALA A 325 11.43 -21.06 -4.59
CA ALA A 325 11.00 -19.66 -4.72
C ALA A 325 12.06 -18.69 -4.20
N VAL A 326 12.63 -18.95 -3.01
CA VAL A 326 13.69 -18.11 -2.46
C VAL A 326 14.92 -18.09 -3.37
N LYS A 327 15.30 -19.23 -3.96
CA LYS A 327 16.40 -19.31 -4.91
C LYS A 327 16.14 -18.52 -6.18
N ASP A 328 14.92 -18.62 -6.73
CA ASP A 328 14.52 -17.86 -7.92
C ASP A 328 14.55 -16.35 -7.62
N ILE A 329 13.98 -15.92 -6.48
CA ILE A 329 13.99 -14.52 -6.02
C ILE A 329 15.43 -14.03 -5.82
N SER A 330 16.28 -14.77 -5.10
CA SER A 330 17.68 -14.39 -4.87
C SER A 330 18.44 -14.22 -6.20
N SER A 331 18.18 -15.11 -7.18
CA SER A 331 18.79 -15.03 -8.50
C SER A 331 18.27 -13.83 -9.31
N ALA A 332 16.97 -13.56 -9.23
CA ALA A 332 16.33 -12.41 -9.89
C ALA A 332 16.87 -11.07 -9.38
N LEU A 333 17.14 -11.01 -8.08
CA LEU A 333 17.61 -9.81 -7.39
C LEU A 333 19.14 -9.61 -7.45
N ALA A 334 19.87 -10.45 -8.19
CA ALA A 334 21.32 -10.31 -8.37
C ALA A 334 21.79 -8.91 -8.83
N PRO A 335 21.03 -8.14 -9.66
CA PRO A 335 21.38 -6.77 -10.00
C PRO A 335 21.51 -5.83 -8.79
N LEU A 336 20.86 -6.12 -7.65
CA LEU A 336 20.93 -5.34 -6.41
C LEU A 336 22.23 -5.58 -5.62
N GLY A 337 23.01 -6.60 -5.98
CA GLY A 337 24.31 -6.89 -5.39
C GLY A 337 24.28 -7.88 -4.23
N LYS A 338 25.49 -8.34 -3.88
CA LYS A 338 25.66 -9.45 -2.91
C LYS A 338 25.13 -9.14 -1.51
N GLU A 339 25.33 -7.93 -1.01
CA GLU A 339 24.86 -7.56 0.32
C GLU A 339 23.33 -7.72 0.42
N TYR A 340 22.59 -7.23 -0.57
CA TYR A 340 21.14 -7.36 -0.62
C TYR A 340 20.72 -8.84 -0.67
N THR A 341 21.21 -9.58 -1.67
CA THR A 341 20.76 -10.96 -1.92
C THR A 341 21.14 -11.93 -0.81
N GLN A 342 22.35 -11.82 -0.25
CA GLN A 342 22.80 -12.71 0.84
C GLN A 342 22.03 -12.42 2.14
N THR A 343 21.83 -11.13 2.48
CA THR A 343 21.05 -10.76 3.67
C THR A 343 19.62 -11.29 3.57
N LEU A 344 19.00 -11.12 2.39
CA LEU A 344 17.64 -11.60 2.15
C LEU A 344 17.56 -13.12 2.24
N GLU A 345 18.43 -13.85 1.53
CA GLU A 345 18.43 -15.31 1.53
C GLU A 345 18.65 -15.89 2.93
N GLU A 346 19.59 -15.32 3.69
CA GLU A 346 19.78 -15.69 5.10
C GLU A 346 18.54 -15.44 5.95
N GLY A 347 17.86 -14.30 5.74
CA GLY A 347 16.62 -13.95 6.44
C GLY A 347 15.52 -14.95 6.17
N LEU A 348 15.28 -15.23 4.90
CA LEU A 348 14.19 -16.09 4.43
C LEU A 348 14.40 -17.58 4.76
N LEU A 349 15.65 -18.08 4.72
CA LEU A 349 15.95 -19.52 4.89
C LEU A 349 16.49 -19.89 6.27
N LYS A 350 17.34 -19.02 6.89
CA LYS A 350 18.10 -19.40 8.10
C LYS A 350 17.66 -18.63 9.34
N LYS A 351 17.43 -17.31 9.23
CA LYS A 351 17.13 -16.45 10.37
C LYS A 351 15.65 -16.40 10.72
N ARG A 352 14.85 -17.23 10.07
CA ARG A 352 13.42 -17.39 10.37
C ARG A 352 12.66 -16.05 10.43
N TRP A 353 12.85 -15.21 9.40
CA TRP A 353 12.08 -13.98 9.26
C TRP A 353 10.63 -14.24 8.85
N VAL A 354 10.34 -15.43 8.26
CA VAL A 354 9.06 -15.71 7.62
C VAL A 354 8.27 -16.77 8.39
N ASP A 355 7.03 -16.45 8.70
CA ASP A 355 6.00 -17.40 9.06
C ASP A 355 5.33 -17.90 7.76
N ARG A 356 5.70 -19.12 7.31
CA ARG A 356 5.57 -19.52 5.89
C ARG A 356 4.18 -19.95 5.49
N TYR A 357 3.57 -20.87 6.25
CA TYR A 357 2.39 -21.63 5.83
C TYR A 357 1.17 -21.32 6.68
N GLU A 358 -0.01 -21.63 6.13
CA GLU A 358 -1.28 -21.47 6.80
C GLU A 358 -1.42 -22.47 7.98
N ASN A 359 -1.95 -21.98 9.10
CA ASN A 359 -2.39 -22.82 10.20
C ASN A 359 -3.75 -22.34 10.74
N LYS A 360 -4.39 -23.16 11.56
CA LYS A 360 -5.68 -22.83 12.16
C LYS A 360 -5.54 -21.58 13.04
N GLY A 361 -6.40 -20.59 12.79
CA GLY A 361 -6.41 -19.32 13.52
C GLY A 361 -5.39 -18.29 13.07
N LYS A 362 -4.50 -18.62 12.11
CA LYS A 362 -3.54 -17.66 11.57
C LYS A 362 -4.23 -16.58 10.72
N ARG A 363 -3.75 -15.35 10.82
CA ARG A 363 -4.21 -14.23 9.99
C ARG A 363 -4.00 -14.53 8.50
N SER A 364 -5.00 -14.24 7.68
CA SER A 364 -4.93 -14.37 6.23
C SER A 364 -4.11 -13.24 5.58
N GLY A 365 -3.77 -13.41 4.29
CA GLY A 365 -2.96 -12.45 3.53
C GLY A 365 -1.47 -12.61 3.75
N ALA A 366 -0.72 -11.57 3.43
CA ALA A 366 0.72 -11.44 3.65
C ALA A 366 1.05 -10.00 4.05
N PHE A 367 2.14 -9.81 4.76
CA PHE A 367 2.70 -8.50 5.07
C PHE A 367 4.14 -8.63 5.55
N SER A 368 4.92 -7.56 5.43
CA SER A 368 6.20 -7.38 6.11
C SER A 368 6.06 -6.35 7.23
N TRP A 369 6.53 -6.70 8.43
CA TRP A 369 6.50 -5.82 9.59
C TRP A 369 7.63 -6.14 10.57
N GLY A 370 8.31 -5.11 11.06
CA GLY A 370 9.39 -5.23 12.03
C GLY A 370 9.36 -4.11 13.06
N CYS A 371 10.43 -3.99 13.82
CA CYS A 371 10.68 -2.85 14.69
C CYS A 371 12.15 -2.45 14.60
N TYR A 372 12.43 -1.23 14.97
CA TYR A 372 13.76 -0.64 14.86
C TYR A 372 14.86 -1.56 15.41
N ARG A 373 15.85 -1.87 14.55
CA ARG A 373 16.98 -2.78 14.85
C ARG A 373 16.58 -4.22 15.18
N CYS A 374 15.40 -4.64 14.76
CA CYS A 374 14.98 -6.03 14.81
C CYS A 374 14.87 -6.61 13.39
N PRO A 375 14.79 -7.94 13.22
CA PRO A 375 14.51 -8.51 11.92
C PRO A 375 13.19 -8.00 11.34
N PRO A 376 13.11 -7.76 10.01
CA PRO A 376 11.84 -7.50 9.34
C PRO A 376 11.10 -8.83 9.14
N TYR A 377 10.01 -9.03 9.88
CA TYR A 377 9.24 -10.27 9.83
C TYR A 377 8.24 -10.25 8.68
N ILE A 378 8.03 -11.40 8.05
CA ILE A 378 7.05 -11.60 6.99
C ILE A 378 6.02 -12.63 7.43
N LEU A 379 4.75 -12.27 7.42
CA LEU A 379 3.66 -13.23 7.46
C LEU A 379 3.34 -13.67 6.04
N MET A 380 3.33 -14.98 5.82
CA MET A 380 2.91 -15.60 4.55
C MET A 380 1.87 -16.69 4.82
N ASN A 381 1.04 -16.95 3.83
CA ASN A 381 0.23 -18.16 3.70
C ASN A 381 0.62 -18.82 2.38
N TYR A 382 1.90 -19.21 2.28
CA TYR A 382 2.52 -19.71 1.05
C TYR A 382 1.84 -20.98 0.56
N LYS A 383 1.61 -21.07 -0.75
CA LYS A 383 1.02 -22.23 -1.42
C LYS A 383 1.91 -22.63 -2.59
N ASP A 384 2.51 -23.81 -2.52
CA ASP A 384 3.43 -24.34 -3.53
C ASP A 384 2.79 -24.44 -4.93
N GLU A 385 1.46 -24.58 -4.99
CA GLU A 385 0.69 -24.70 -6.22
C GLU A 385 0.40 -23.35 -6.90
N LEU A 386 0.63 -22.22 -6.21
CA LEU A 386 0.29 -20.91 -6.71
C LEU A 386 1.55 -20.07 -7.00
N GLU A 387 1.76 -19.75 -8.27
CA GLU A 387 2.84 -18.84 -8.70
C GLU A 387 2.74 -17.46 -8.04
N ASP A 388 1.52 -17.01 -7.75
CA ASP A 388 1.29 -15.75 -7.02
C ASP A 388 1.96 -15.72 -5.64
N SER A 389 2.12 -16.88 -4.98
CA SER A 389 2.86 -16.96 -3.70
C SER A 389 4.33 -16.56 -3.83
N VAL A 390 4.96 -16.84 -4.99
CA VAL A 390 6.35 -16.42 -5.25
C VAL A 390 6.45 -14.91 -5.42
N PHE A 391 5.54 -14.32 -6.16
CA PHE A 391 5.48 -12.87 -6.34
C PHE A 391 5.16 -12.14 -5.03
N THR A 392 4.21 -12.66 -4.26
CA THR A 392 3.91 -12.13 -2.92
C THR A 392 5.14 -12.18 -2.01
N LEU A 393 5.89 -13.30 -2.01
CA LEU A 393 7.12 -13.39 -1.22
C LEU A 393 8.19 -12.39 -1.69
N ALA A 394 8.34 -12.19 -3.00
CA ALA A 394 9.26 -11.20 -3.55
C ALA A 394 8.87 -9.76 -3.18
N HIS A 395 7.56 -9.48 -3.18
CA HIS A 395 6.99 -8.20 -2.76
C HIS A 395 7.29 -7.91 -1.29
N GLU A 396 6.90 -8.80 -0.39
CA GLU A 396 7.13 -8.65 1.05
C GLU A 396 8.64 -8.61 1.39
N ALA A 397 9.46 -9.34 0.62
CA ALA A 397 10.91 -9.26 0.71
C ALA A 397 11.44 -7.85 0.37
N GLY A 398 10.81 -7.15 -0.58
CA GLY A 398 11.14 -5.76 -0.90
C GLY A 398 10.92 -4.82 0.27
N HIS A 399 9.75 -4.89 0.90
CA HIS A 399 9.46 -4.14 2.13
C HIS A 399 10.43 -4.49 3.26
N SER A 400 10.71 -5.77 3.45
CA SER A 400 11.67 -6.24 4.47
C SER A 400 13.06 -5.66 4.27
N MET A 401 13.54 -5.63 3.03
CA MET A 401 14.87 -5.09 2.75
C MET A 401 14.90 -3.57 2.84
N HIS A 402 13.83 -2.86 2.47
CA HIS A 402 13.71 -1.42 2.68
C HIS A 402 13.83 -1.09 4.18
N SER A 403 13.03 -1.73 5.02
CA SER A 403 13.09 -1.55 6.48
C SER A 403 14.47 -1.92 7.04
N TYR A 404 15.06 -3.03 6.59
CA TYR A 404 16.39 -3.45 7.03
C TYR A 404 17.48 -2.41 6.75
N PHE A 405 17.53 -1.84 5.54
CA PHE A 405 18.54 -0.85 5.17
C PHE A 405 18.29 0.50 5.86
N SER A 406 17.04 0.90 6.00
CA SER A 406 16.65 2.09 6.75
C SER A 406 17.08 2.00 8.22
N ASP A 407 16.69 0.94 8.92
CA ASP A 407 17.02 0.71 10.32
C ASP A 407 18.52 0.62 10.60
N LYS A 408 19.26 0.07 9.63
CA LYS A 408 20.72 -0.04 9.72
C LYS A 408 21.41 1.31 9.67
N LYS A 409 20.86 2.28 8.92
CA LYS A 409 21.50 3.56 8.60
C LYS A 409 20.96 4.70 9.44
N GLN A 410 19.66 4.74 9.68
CA GLN A 410 18.97 5.87 10.27
C GLN A 410 18.87 5.76 11.81
N PRO A 411 18.82 6.88 12.53
CA PRO A 411 18.34 6.91 13.90
C PRO A 411 16.83 6.61 13.92
N PHE A 412 16.30 6.19 15.05
CA PHE A 412 14.90 5.77 15.21
C PHE A 412 13.89 6.76 14.61
N HIS A 413 14.01 8.05 14.93
CA HIS A 413 13.07 9.08 14.46
C HIS A 413 13.10 9.34 12.95
N TYR A 414 14.01 8.71 12.21
CA TYR A 414 14.09 8.71 10.76
C TYR A 414 14.07 7.31 10.14
N SER A 415 13.91 6.25 10.94
CA SER A 415 13.96 4.89 10.40
C SER A 415 12.72 4.50 9.58
N HIS A 416 11.59 5.14 9.83
CA HIS A 416 10.37 4.91 9.08
C HIS A 416 10.30 5.78 7.83
N TYR A 417 9.96 5.17 6.71
CA TYR A 417 9.72 5.83 5.43
C TYR A 417 8.23 6.02 5.18
N THR A 418 7.88 6.98 4.31
CA THR A 418 6.47 7.28 4.02
C THR A 418 5.86 6.23 3.11
N ILE A 419 4.51 6.13 3.16
CA ILE A 419 3.75 5.24 2.28
C ILE A 419 3.96 5.57 0.79
N PHE A 420 4.30 6.82 0.47
CA PHE A 420 4.58 7.26 -0.89
C PHE A 420 5.72 6.48 -1.57
N VAL A 421 6.73 6.08 -0.80
CA VAL A 421 7.89 5.33 -1.30
C VAL A 421 7.89 3.85 -0.93
N ALA A 422 6.98 3.43 -0.05
CA ALA A 422 6.94 2.07 0.49
C ALA A 422 6.87 1.01 -0.61
N GLU A 423 5.97 1.20 -1.59
CA GLU A 423 5.72 0.22 -2.67
C GLU A 423 6.80 0.23 -3.76
N VAL A 424 7.71 1.19 -3.75
CA VAL A 424 8.80 1.22 -4.76
C VAL A 424 9.72 0.02 -4.57
N ALA A 425 10.06 -0.32 -3.32
CA ALA A 425 10.97 -1.42 -3.02
C ALA A 425 10.35 -2.79 -3.35
N SER A 426 9.10 -3.00 -2.98
CA SER A 426 8.36 -4.23 -3.28
C SER A 426 8.19 -4.44 -4.78
N THR A 427 7.78 -3.39 -5.50
CA THR A 427 7.55 -3.46 -6.94
C THR A 427 8.85 -3.59 -7.76
N VAL A 428 9.97 -3.00 -7.33
CA VAL A 428 11.30 -3.24 -7.97
C VAL A 428 11.65 -4.74 -7.91
N ASN A 429 11.44 -5.39 -6.78
CA ASN A 429 11.67 -6.82 -6.65
C ASN A 429 10.80 -7.63 -7.62
N GLU A 430 9.52 -7.29 -7.74
CA GLU A 430 8.60 -7.96 -8.67
C GLU A 430 9.04 -7.75 -10.14
N GLN A 431 9.42 -6.54 -10.54
CA GLN A 431 9.88 -6.25 -11.89
C GLN A 431 11.16 -7.03 -12.25
N LEU A 432 12.11 -7.13 -11.33
CA LEU A 432 13.30 -7.96 -11.51
C LEU A 432 12.96 -9.44 -11.60
N LEU A 433 11.98 -9.92 -10.83
CA LEU A 433 11.50 -11.32 -10.87
C LEU A 433 10.79 -11.63 -12.20
N VAL A 434 9.96 -10.72 -12.71
CA VAL A 434 9.34 -10.85 -14.04
C VAL A 434 10.42 -10.97 -15.11
N HIS A 435 11.41 -10.08 -15.09
CA HIS A 435 12.53 -10.13 -16.05
C HIS A 435 13.27 -11.47 -15.99
N TYR A 436 13.62 -11.95 -14.79
CA TYR A 436 14.29 -13.23 -14.60
C TYR A 436 13.47 -14.40 -15.15
N TYR A 437 12.18 -14.45 -14.87
CA TYR A 437 11.33 -15.52 -15.36
C TYR A 437 11.12 -15.47 -16.88
N LEU A 438 11.01 -14.31 -17.51
CA LEU A 438 10.92 -14.19 -18.98
C LEU A 438 12.13 -14.80 -19.69
N GLN A 439 13.30 -14.79 -19.04
CA GLN A 439 14.52 -15.44 -19.58
C GLN A 439 14.57 -16.95 -19.33
N LYS A 440 13.90 -17.43 -18.28
CA LYS A 440 13.96 -18.84 -17.81
C LYS A 440 12.80 -19.71 -18.26
N LEU A 441 11.63 -19.11 -18.52
CA LEU A 441 10.44 -19.85 -18.89
C LEU A 441 10.59 -20.49 -20.28
N PRO A 442 10.48 -21.83 -20.39
CA PRO A 442 10.75 -22.53 -21.66
C PRO A 442 9.56 -22.46 -22.63
N SER A 443 8.30 -22.43 -22.13
CA SER A 443 7.13 -22.48 -22.99
C SER A 443 6.66 -21.10 -23.42
N LYS A 444 6.09 -21.03 -24.63
CA LYS A 444 5.46 -19.85 -25.19
C LYS A 444 4.26 -19.41 -24.32
N GLU A 445 3.45 -20.35 -23.90
CA GLU A 445 2.25 -20.13 -23.08
C GLU A 445 2.61 -19.54 -21.72
N ASP A 446 3.67 -20.02 -21.08
CA ASP A 446 4.14 -19.47 -19.79
C ASP A 446 4.61 -18.02 -19.93
N ARG A 447 5.32 -17.69 -21.02
CA ARG A 447 5.73 -16.33 -21.31
C ARG A 447 4.54 -15.40 -21.58
N ILE A 448 3.57 -15.86 -22.36
CA ILE A 448 2.33 -15.11 -22.63
C ILE A 448 1.61 -14.81 -21.30
N ARG A 449 1.47 -15.82 -20.44
CA ARG A 449 0.81 -15.67 -19.15
C ARG A 449 1.52 -14.64 -18.26
N LEU A 450 2.84 -14.70 -18.18
CA LEU A 450 3.63 -13.76 -17.35
C LEU A 450 3.55 -12.33 -17.89
N ILE A 451 3.62 -12.16 -19.21
CA ILE A 451 3.45 -10.83 -19.85
C ILE A 451 2.03 -10.30 -19.62
N CYS A 452 0.99 -11.14 -19.75
CA CYS A 452 -0.39 -10.73 -19.43
C CYS A 452 -0.51 -10.27 -17.97
N ARG A 453 0.11 -10.98 -17.03
CA ARG A 453 0.14 -10.60 -15.61
C ARG A 453 0.75 -9.21 -15.44
N GLU A 454 1.92 -8.95 -16.02
CA GLU A 454 2.61 -7.66 -15.93
C GLU A 454 1.80 -6.52 -16.58
N ILE A 455 1.20 -6.76 -17.76
CA ILE A 455 0.31 -5.79 -18.41
C ILE A 455 -0.91 -5.49 -17.52
N ASP A 456 -1.52 -6.51 -16.94
CA ASP A 456 -2.68 -6.33 -16.06
C ASP A 456 -2.30 -5.61 -14.76
N GLU A 457 -1.11 -5.83 -14.23
CA GLU A 457 -0.59 -5.10 -13.07
C GLU A 457 -0.40 -3.61 -13.40
N ILE A 458 0.26 -3.27 -14.52
CA ILE A 458 0.40 -1.88 -14.95
C ILE A 458 -0.98 -1.25 -15.22
N ARG A 459 -1.88 -1.97 -15.88
CA ARG A 459 -3.25 -1.49 -16.14
C ARG A 459 -4.02 -1.19 -14.85
N THR A 460 -3.91 -2.05 -13.83
CA THR A 460 -4.68 -1.91 -12.59
C THR A 460 -4.02 -0.99 -11.57
N THR A 461 -2.69 -0.92 -11.55
CA THR A 461 -1.92 -0.17 -10.54
C THR A 461 -1.45 1.20 -11.06
N LEU A 462 -1.19 1.35 -12.36
CA LEU A 462 -0.88 2.66 -12.93
C LEU A 462 -2.13 3.32 -13.53
N ILE A 463 -2.70 2.74 -14.58
CA ILE A 463 -3.74 3.42 -15.38
C ILE A 463 -5.04 3.57 -14.59
N ARG A 464 -5.53 2.49 -13.99
CA ARG A 464 -6.79 2.51 -13.23
C ARG A 464 -6.68 3.37 -11.97
N GLN A 465 -5.55 3.33 -11.26
CA GLN A 465 -5.37 4.17 -10.07
C GLN A 465 -5.24 5.64 -10.45
N THR A 466 -4.65 5.97 -11.59
CA THR A 466 -4.63 7.34 -12.11
C THR A 466 -6.04 7.81 -12.49
N MET A 467 -6.85 6.95 -13.09
CA MET A 467 -8.27 7.25 -13.34
C MET A 467 -9.03 7.53 -12.04
N PHE A 468 -8.80 6.74 -11.01
CA PHE A 468 -9.38 6.96 -9.68
C PHE A 468 -8.92 8.28 -9.06
N ALA A 469 -7.63 8.59 -9.16
CA ALA A 469 -7.08 9.86 -8.72
C ALA A 469 -7.76 11.05 -9.44
N GLU A 470 -7.95 10.98 -10.76
CA GLU A 470 -8.66 12.04 -11.50
C GLU A 470 -10.12 12.13 -11.09
N PHE A 471 -10.78 11.00 -10.77
CA PHE A 471 -12.13 11.01 -10.23
C PHE A 471 -12.20 11.71 -8.86
N GLU A 472 -11.30 11.39 -7.95
CA GLU A 472 -11.19 12.08 -6.65
C GLU A 472 -11.01 13.59 -6.84
N LEU A 473 -10.08 13.99 -7.69
CA LEU A 473 -9.83 15.40 -7.98
C LEU A 473 -11.10 16.12 -8.48
N LYS A 474 -11.83 15.51 -9.41
CA LYS A 474 -13.03 16.09 -9.99
C LYS A 474 -14.15 16.28 -8.96
N ILE A 475 -14.46 15.24 -8.17
CA ILE A 475 -15.55 15.30 -7.19
C ILE A 475 -15.23 16.26 -6.04
N HIS A 476 -13.98 16.34 -5.59
CA HIS A 476 -13.56 17.34 -4.59
C HIS A 476 -13.61 18.76 -5.16
N THR A 477 -13.14 18.97 -6.39
CA THR A 477 -13.21 20.28 -7.05
C THR A 477 -14.65 20.76 -7.21
N LEU A 478 -15.58 19.90 -7.61
CA LEU A 478 -17.00 20.23 -7.69
C LEU A 478 -17.55 20.66 -6.32
N ALA A 479 -17.27 19.89 -5.26
CA ALA A 479 -17.71 20.20 -3.90
C ALA A 479 -17.10 21.50 -3.36
N GLU A 480 -15.82 21.77 -3.65
CA GLU A 480 -15.15 23.02 -3.28
C GLU A 480 -15.81 24.25 -3.92
N HIS A 481 -16.35 24.11 -5.14
CA HIS A 481 -17.09 25.16 -5.82
C HIS A 481 -18.58 25.23 -5.44
N GLY A 482 -19.04 24.35 -4.53
CA GLY A 482 -20.41 24.35 -4.05
C GLY A 482 -21.38 23.58 -4.97
N GLU A 483 -20.88 22.83 -5.94
CA GLU A 483 -21.70 21.99 -6.79
C GLU A 483 -22.19 20.74 -6.04
N PRO A 484 -23.47 20.38 -6.13
CA PRO A 484 -24.01 19.23 -5.40
C PRO A 484 -23.54 17.90 -6.01
N LEU A 485 -22.98 17.05 -5.18
CA LEU A 485 -22.56 15.70 -5.57
C LEU A 485 -23.74 14.72 -5.52
N THR A 486 -24.48 14.63 -6.61
CA THR A 486 -25.61 13.71 -6.77
C THR A 486 -25.17 12.38 -7.39
N LEU A 487 -26.02 11.35 -7.33
CA LEU A 487 -25.80 10.06 -7.98
C LEU A 487 -25.44 10.22 -9.47
N ASP A 488 -26.17 11.10 -10.18
CA ASP A 488 -25.95 11.33 -11.60
C ASP A 488 -24.61 12.02 -11.87
N VAL A 489 -24.18 12.94 -11.00
CA VAL A 489 -22.87 13.59 -11.10
C VAL A 489 -21.76 12.55 -10.96
N PHE A 490 -21.79 11.71 -9.94
CA PHE A 490 -20.78 10.66 -9.76
C PHE A 490 -20.73 9.71 -10.97
N ARG A 491 -21.88 9.22 -11.43
CA ARG A 491 -21.96 8.31 -12.58
C ARG A 491 -21.44 8.93 -13.87
N ASN A 492 -21.83 10.18 -14.15
CA ASN A 492 -21.41 10.90 -15.36
C ASN A 492 -19.91 11.16 -15.36
N GLU A 493 -19.34 11.65 -14.24
CA GLU A 493 -17.90 11.87 -14.15
C GLU A 493 -17.13 10.58 -14.28
N TYR A 494 -17.58 9.49 -13.63
CA TYR A 494 -16.93 8.20 -13.76
C TYR A 494 -17.00 7.62 -15.17
N ARG A 495 -18.17 7.72 -15.84
CA ARG A 495 -18.33 7.32 -17.26
C ARG A 495 -17.38 8.10 -18.17
N ASN A 496 -17.27 9.41 -18.00
CA ASN A 496 -16.37 10.25 -18.79
C ASN A 496 -14.93 9.79 -18.64
N LEU A 497 -14.48 9.48 -17.43
CA LEU A 497 -13.14 8.96 -17.17
C LEU A 497 -12.92 7.57 -17.75
N LEU A 498 -13.89 6.66 -17.67
CA LEU A 498 -13.80 5.37 -18.34
C LEU A 498 -13.58 5.53 -19.85
N ASN A 499 -14.30 6.45 -20.53
CA ASN A 499 -14.08 6.73 -21.94
C ASN A 499 -12.66 7.24 -22.24
N ILE A 500 -12.15 8.14 -21.41
CA ILE A 500 -10.81 8.71 -21.56
C ILE A 500 -9.72 7.65 -21.35
N TYR A 501 -9.75 6.95 -20.20
CA TYR A 501 -8.69 6.03 -19.79
C TYR A 501 -8.72 4.67 -20.50
N PHE A 502 -9.81 4.33 -21.19
CA PHE A 502 -9.87 3.17 -22.08
C PHE A 502 -9.81 3.56 -23.57
N GLY A 503 -9.64 4.84 -23.89
CA GLY A 503 -9.49 5.35 -25.26
C GLY A 503 -10.62 4.93 -26.20
N GLY A 504 -11.83 4.72 -25.68
CA GLY A 504 -12.99 4.26 -26.45
C GLY A 504 -12.94 2.77 -26.86
N ALA A 505 -11.90 2.01 -26.48
CA ALA A 505 -11.78 0.59 -26.83
C ALA A 505 -12.68 -0.32 -26.01
N LEU A 506 -13.13 0.12 -24.82
CA LEU A 506 -14.01 -0.64 -23.94
C LEU A 506 -15.47 -0.26 -24.17
N THR A 507 -16.34 -1.25 -24.33
CA THR A 507 -17.79 -1.02 -24.28
C THR A 507 -18.21 -0.82 -22.83
N ILE A 508 -18.70 0.38 -22.52
CA ILE A 508 -19.07 0.75 -21.14
C ILE A 508 -20.52 0.39 -20.90
N ASP A 509 -20.75 -0.65 -20.11
CA ASP A 509 -22.07 -0.97 -19.59
C ASP A 509 -22.47 0.06 -18.51
N PRO A 510 -23.72 0.52 -18.44
CA PRO A 510 -24.18 1.50 -17.44
C PRO A 510 -23.90 1.07 -15.99
N GLN A 511 -23.83 -0.23 -15.72
CA GLN A 511 -23.51 -0.79 -14.41
C GLN A 511 -22.05 -0.53 -14.00
N LEU A 512 -21.14 -0.40 -14.96
CA LEU A 512 -19.73 -0.11 -14.65
C LEU A 512 -19.54 1.27 -14.02
N GLU A 513 -20.45 2.21 -14.26
CA GLU A 513 -20.44 3.54 -13.64
C GLU A 513 -20.56 3.48 -12.11
N LEU A 514 -21.22 2.43 -11.60
CA LEU A 514 -21.39 2.18 -10.18
C LEU A 514 -20.11 1.69 -9.50
N GLU A 515 -19.03 1.43 -10.28
CA GLU A 515 -17.74 1.05 -9.71
C GLU A 515 -17.20 2.11 -8.76
N CYS A 516 -17.48 3.40 -8.97
CA CYS A 516 -17.08 4.47 -8.07
C CYS A 516 -17.59 4.29 -6.63
N PHE A 517 -18.69 3.59 -6.44
CA PHE A 517 -19.27 3.35 -5.12
C PHE A 517 -18.74 2.10 -4.41
N ARG A 518 -17.88 1.31 -5.06
CA ARG A 518 -17.32 0.11 -4.43
C ARG A 518 -15.87 0.29 -3.98
N ILE A 519 -15.28 1.44 -4.16
CA ILE A 519 -13.85 1.68 -3.91
C ILE A 519 -13.67 2.30 -2.52
N PRO A 520 -13.18 1.53 -1.52
CA PRO A 520 -13.03 2.02 -0.16
C PRO A 520 -12.02 3.18 -0.06
N HIS A 521 -11.06 3.25 -0.99
CA HIS A 521 -10.06 4.30 -1.01
C HIS A 521 -10.64 5.70 -1.20
N PHE A 522 -11.83 5.85 -1.80
CA PHE A 522 -12.47 7.16 -1.98
C PHE A 522 -12.98 7.78 -0.66
N TYR A 523 -12.91 7.01 0.44
CA TYR A 523 -13.12 7.49 1.81
C TYR A 523 -11.80 7.85 2.51
N HIS A 524 -10.68 7.85 1.78
CA HIS A 524 -9.34 8.28 2.19
C HIS A 524 -8.74 9.15 1.09
N ALA A 525 -9.15 10.42 1.06
CA ALA A 525 -8.89 11.33 -0.06
C ALA A 525 -7.44 11.36 -0.51
N PHE A 526 -7.25 11.31 -1.82
CA PHE A 526 -5.96 11.46 -2.50
C PHE A 526 -4.87 10.45 -2.07
N TYR A 527 -5.30 9.22 -1.78
CA TYR A 527 -4.36 8.15 -1.47
C TYR A 527 -3.88 7.40 -2.71
N VAL A 528 -4.80 7.13 -3.67
CA VAL A 528 -4.56 6.13 -4.73
C VAL A 528 -3.50 6.52 -5.76
N TYR A 529 -3.20 7.80 -5.94
CA TYR A 529 -2.15 8.25 -6.86
C TYR A 529 -0.77 7.70 -6.47
N LYS A 530 -0.55 7.38 -5.19
CA LYS A 530 0.69 6.81 -4.66
C LYS A 530 0.99 5.42 -5.24
N TYR A 531 -0.02 4.66 -5.59
CA TYR A 531 0.16 3.39 -6.31
C TYR A 531 0.74 3.62 -7.70
N ALA A 532 0.19 4.59 -8.42
CA ALA A 532 0.62 4.91 -9.78
C ALA A 532 2.05 5.50 -9.82
N THR A 533 2.38 6.41 -8.91
CA THR A 533 3.73 6.96 -8.79
C THR A 533 4.73 5.90 -8.33
N GLY A 534 4.33 5.01 -7.43
CA GLY A 534 5.16 3.91 -6.91
C GLY A 534 5.57 2.92 -8.01
N ILE A 535 4.60 2.38 -8.76
CA ILE A 535 4.89 1.44 -9.85
C ILE A 535 5.69 2.09 -10.98
N SER A 536 5.40 3.36 -11.32
CA SER A 536 6.16 4.10 -12.34
C SER A 536 7.62 4.27 -11.94
N SER A 537 7.87 4.64 -10.68
CA SER A 537 9.22 4.76 -10.12
C SER A 537 9.95 3.42 -10.13
N ALA A 538 9.27 2.35 -9.72
CA ALA A 538 9.86 1.02 -9.68
C ALA A 538 10.24 0.49 -11.07
N ILE A 539 9.38 0.67 -12.08
CA ILE A 539 9.69 0.30 -13.47
C ILE A 539 10.89 1.08 -13.99
N ALA A 540 10.95 2.39 -13.73
CA ALA A 540 12.07 3.23 -14.18
C ALA A 540 13.41 2.81 -13.53
N ILE A 541 13.39 2.46 -12.26
CA ILE A 541 14.58 1.95 -11.55
C ILE A 541 14.95 0.55 -12.04
N ALA A 542 13.99 -0.37 -12.11
CA ALA A 542 14.23 -1.76 -12.51
C ALA A 542 14.81 -1.86 -13.93
N LYS A 543 14.32 -1.04 -14.87
CA LYS A 543 14.85 -1.00 -16.26
C LYS A 543 16.36 -0.71 -16.28
N LYS A 544 16.81 0.31 -15.55
CA LYS A 544 18.24 0.67 -15.46
C LYS A 544 19.07 -0.40 -14.72
N LEU A 545 18.50 -1.04 -13.68
CA LEU A 545 19.14 -2.15 -12.97
C LEU A 545 19.33 -3.36 -13.87
N ILE A 546 18.35 -3.69 -14.70
CA ILE A 546 18.39 -4.78 -15.68
C ILE A 546 19.47 -4.51 -16.75
N GLU A 547 19.65 -3.27 -17.17
CA GLU A 547 20.72 -2.83 -18.08
C GLU A 547 22.12 -2.87 -17.44
N GLY A 548 22.21 -3.12 -16.13
CA GLY A 548 23.47 -3.25 -15.40
C GLY A 548 24.07 -1.91 -14.94
N ASP A 549 23.25 -0.84 -14.87
CA ASP A 549 23.72 0.48 -14.42
C ASP A 549 24.12 0.47 -12.94
N LYS A 550 25.43 0.51 -12.72
CA LYS A 550 26.02 0.51 -11.38
C LYS A 550 25.76 1.79 -10.59
N LYS A 551 25.48 2.90 -11.26
CA LYS A 551 25.10 4.15 -10.60
C LYS A 551 23.71 4.01 -10.01
N THR A 552 22.74 3.52 -10.79
CA THR A 552 21.38 3.25 -10.31
C THR A 552 21.38 2.22 -9.19
N GLN A 553 22.20 1.16 -9.26
CA GLN A 553 22.33 0.19 -8.16
C GLN A 553 22.74 0.86 -6.85
N ARG A 554 23.79 1.69 -6.84
CA ARG A 554 24.25 2.40 -5.64
C ARG A 554 23.21 3.38 -5.12
N ASN A 555 22.63 4.18 -6.00
CA ASN A 555 21.63 5.17 -5.67
C ASN A 555 20.37 4.53 -5.08
N TYR A 556 19.96 3.39 -5.61
CA TYR A 556 18.80 2.65 -5.11
C TYR A 556 19.05 2.07 -3.70
N LEU A 557 20.22 1.49 -3.44
CA LEU A 557 20.57 1.02 -2.10
C LEU A 557 20.71 2.17 -1.09
N GLU A 558 21.18 3.35 -1.55
CA GLU A 558 21.18 4.54 -0.73
C GLU A 558 19.75 5.01 -0.42
N PHE A 559 18.87 5.04 -1.41
CA PHE A 559 17.45 5.33 -1.24
C PHE A 559 16.82 4.42 -0.18
N LEU A 560 17.00 3.10 -0.26
CA LEU A 560 16.51 2.16 0.76
C LEU A 560 17.04 2.44 2.17
N SER A 561 18.14 3.19 2.28
CA SER A 561 18.80 3.53 3.54
C SER A 561 18.38 4.90 4.11
N MET A 562 17.53 5.66 3.40
CA MET A 562 17.19 7.03 3.79
C MET A 562 16.11 7.11 4.87
N GLY A 563 15.23 6.11 4.95
CA GLY A 563 14.06 6.16 5.83
C GLY A 563 13.26 7.43 5.59
N GLY A 564 12.89 8.14 6.65
CA GLY A 564 12.19 9.44 6.59
C GLY A 564 13.10 10.63 6.85
N SER A 565 14.38 10.56 6.46
CA SER A 565 15.34 11.65 6.70
C SER A 565 15.27 12.78 5.67
N LYS A 566 14.47 12.61 4.63
CA LYS A 566 14.17 13.60 3.57
C LYS A 566 12.70 13.53 3.18
N TYR A 567 12.25 14.44 2.33
CA TYR A 567 10.95 14.31 1.70
C TYR A 567 10.97 13.20 0.64
N PRO A 568 9.87 12.48 0.43
CA PRO A 568 9.83 11.30 -0.44
C PRO A 568 10.20 11.59 -1.90
N LEU A 569 9.91 12.78 -2.42
CA LEU A 569 10.37 13.19 -3.75
C LEU A 569 11.89 13.33 -3.84
N ASP A 570 12.53 13.85 -2.78
CA ASP A 570 13.99 13.99 -2.74
C ASP A 570 14.68 12.63 -2.60
N GLU A 571 14.04 11.69 -1.87
CA GLU A 571 14.49 10.29 -1.77
C GLU A 571 14.46 9.61 -3.13
N LEU A 572 13.34 9.70 -3.86
CA LEU A 572 13.22 9.13 -5.22
C LEU A 572 14.17 9.79 -6.21
N LYS A 573 14.36 11.11 -6.10
CA LYS A 573 15.32 11.85 -6.94
C LYS A 573 16.75 11.36 -6.70
N SER A 574 17.08 11.01 -5.47
CA SER A 574 18.38 10.39 -5.13
C SER A 574 18.54 9.02 -5.78
N ALA A 575 17.45 8.23 -5.92
CA ALA A 575 17.42 6.98 -6.67
C ALA A 575 17.46 7.16 -8.21
N GLY A 576 17.39 8.39 -8.70
CA GLY A 576 17.40 8.73 -10.11
C GLY A 576 16.03 8.80 -10.77
N VAL A 577 14.96 9.00 -9.97
CA VAL A 577 13.58 9.16 -10.41
C VAL A 577 13.05 10.52 -9.97
N ASP A 578 12.74 11.39 -10.92
CA ASP A 578 12.20 12.73 -10.66
C ASP A 578 10.73 12.80 -11.07
N LEU A 579 9.82 12.59 -10.11
CA LEU A 579 8.37 12.66 -10.33
C LEU A 579 7.85 14.10 -10.54
N SER A 580 8.69 15.12 -10.39
CA SER A 580 8.33 16.48 -10.78
C SER A 580 8.24 16.64 -12.29
N THR A 581 8.77 15.68 -13.05
CA THR A 581 8.69 15.57 -14.51
C THR A 581 7.79 14.41 -14.93
N PRO A 582 7.24 14.38 -16.14
CA PRO A 582 6.44 13.27 -16.64
C PRO A 582 7.27 12.02 -17.03
N GLU A 583 8.59 12.12 -17.08
CA GLU A 583 9.48 11.07 -17.62
C GLU A 583 9.31 9.69 -16.94
N PRO A 584 9.22 9.55 -15.60
CA PRO A 584 9.05 8.24 -14.99
C PRO A 584 7.75 7.55 -15.40
N ILE A 585 6.65 8.32 -15.51
CA ILE A 585 5.35 7.81 -15.94
C ILE A 585 5.39 7.42 -17.42
N GLN A 586 5.98 8.24 -18.28
CA GLN A 586 6.18 7.93 -19.70
C GLN A 586 7.03 6.66 -19.87
N THR A 587 8.06 6.47 -19.04
CA THR A 587 8.89 5.26 -19.04
C THR A 587 8.05 4.02 -18.72
N ALA A 588 7.15 4.08 -17.74
CA ALA A 588 6.27 2.99 -17.40
C ALA A 588 5.24 2.71 -18.51
N MET A 589 4.67 3.73 -19.14
CA MET A 589 3.74 3.58 -20.27
C MET A 589 4.44 3.03 -21.53
N ASN A 590 5.68 3.43 -21.79
CA ASN A 590 6.50 2.86 -22.86
C ASN A 590 6.80 1.37 -22.60
N HIS A 591 7.10 1.02 -21.35
CA HIS A 591 7.31 -0.37 -20.95
C HIS A 591 6.03 -1.21 -21.18
N LEU A 592 4.86 -0.67 -20.89
CA LEU A 592 3.59 -1.31 -21.25
C LEU A 592 3.51 -1.57 -22.77
N GLY A 593 3.89 -0.58 -23.61
CA GLY A 593 3.94 -0.73 -25.06
C GLY A 593 4.90 -1.83 -25.55
N GLU A 594 6.09 -1.91 -24.93
CA GLU A 594 7.05 -2.99 -25.18
C GLU A 594 6.44 -4.38 -24.88
N ARG A 595 5.73 -4.52 -23.76
CA ARG A 595 5.04 -5.77 -23.36
C ARG A 595 3.89 -6.13 -24.29
N VAL A 596 3.10 -5.14 -24.70
CA VAL A 596 2.01 -5.34 -25.68
C VAL A 596 2.56 -5.80 -27.04
N SER A 597 3.66 -5.23 -27.49
CA SER A 597 4.34 -5.65 -28.72
C SER A 597 4.85 -7.09 -28.61
N GLN A 598 5.50 -7.45 -27.50
CA GLN A 598 6.00 -8.80 -27.23
C GLN A 598 4.88 -9.85 -27.23
N ILE A 599 3.76 -9.56 -26.53
CA ILE A 599 2.64 -10.53 -26.47
C ILE A 599 1.95 -10.67 -27.82
N LYS A 600 1.84 -9.59 -28.60
CA LYS A 600 1.29 -9.61 -29.96
C LYS A 600 2.11 -10.55 -30.87
N GLU A 601 3.43 -10.44 -30.81
CA GLU A 601 4.29 -11.36 -31.55
C GLU A 601 4.12 -12.83 -31.13
N LEU A 602 4.00 -13.08 -29.82
CA LEU A 602 3.80 -14.43 -29.31
C LEU A 602 2.44 -15.00 -29.66
N LEU A 603 1.38 -14.22 -29.71
CA LEU A 603 0.01 -14.70 -29.97
C LEU A 603 -0.31 -14.86 -31.44
N LEU A 604 0.29 -14.04 -32.33
CA LEU A 604 -0.05 -13.99 -33.77
C LEU A 604 0.94 -14.78 -34.67
N LYS A 605 2.10 -15.17 -34.14
CA LYS A 605 3.03 -16.16 -34.74
C LYS A 605 2.78 -17.54 -34.16
#